data_ebb627c1489326e99ff0a107fb34fc4f
#
_entry.id   ebb627c1489326e99ff0a107fb34fc4f
#
_cell.length_a   1.000
_cell.length_b   1.000
_cell.length_c   1.000
_cell.angle_alpha   90.00
_cell.angle_beta   90.00
_cell.angle_gamma   90.00
#
_symmetry.space_group_name_H-M   'P 1'
#
loop_
_entity.id
_entity.type
_entity.pdbx_description
1 polymer ?
#
loop_
_entity_poly.entity_id
_entity_poly.type
_entity_poly.pdbx_seq_one_letter_code
_entity_poly.pdbx_strand_id
1 'polypeptide(L)'
;MVGASGSGKSTLARELAVILDVPYLELDSVNHQPNWEPLPTDEFRRIVAAKAAEDGWVIDGGYGTVRPLVWARADTVAWLDLPKRTVMRQIVWRSLRRVAGRQELWNGNRERWRNLFSWNPEQSVISWAWHTHAAVRARYAAAAADPANAQLRFVRLASHRDAARFLDEARREAGRQAVSGRDEFRGFGDDIH
;
A
#
# COMPACT_ATOMS: atom_id res chain seq x y z
N MET A 1 -1.15 -0.30 3.69
CA MET A 1 -0.04 0.58 3.23
C MET A 1 -0.62 1.84 2.61
N VAL A 2 -0.21 3.04 3.04
CA VAL A 2 -0.76 4.32 2.57
C VAL A 2 0.36 5.34 2.28
N GLY A 3 0.03 6.44 1.58
CA GLY A 3 0.98 7.52 1.26
C GLY A 3 0.75 8.12 -0.13
N ALA A 4 1.58 9.08 -0.53
CA ALA A 4 1.46 9.76 -1.81
C ALA A 4 1.64 8.81 -3.01
N SER A 5 1.00 9.12 -4.15
CA SER A 5 1.25 8.40 -5.40
C SER A 5 2.74 8.49 -5.76
N GLY A 6 3.31 7.40 -6.24
CA GLY A 6 4.73 7.34 -6.64
C GLY A 6 5.74 7.27 -5.49
N SER A 7 5.31 7.18 -4.25
CA SER A 7 6.23 7.04 -3.10
C SER A 7 6.91 5.67 -3.00
N GLY A 8 6.47 4.66 -3.74
CA GLY A 8 7.00 3.29 -3.67
C GLY A 8 6.17 2.34 -2.80
N LYS A 9 4.96 2.74 -2.41
CA LYS A 9 4.04 1.93 -1.57
C LYS A 9 3.87 0.50 -2.05
N SER A 10 3.53 0.33 -3.33
CA SER A 10 3.22 -0.99 -3.90
C SER A 10 4.42 -1.94 -3.87
N THR A 11 5.63 -1.42 -4.04
CA THR A 11 6.87 -2.22 -3.90
C THR A 11 7.04 -2.68 -2.47
N LEU A 12 6.94 -1.75 -1.51
CA LEU A 12 7.08 -2.05 -0.09
C LEU A 12 5.98 -2.99 0.41
N ALA A 13 4.74 -2.80 -0.06
CA ALA A 13 3.60 -3.63 0.32
C ALA A 13 3.71 -5.08 -0.17
N ARG A 14 4.17 -5.27 -1.42
CA ARG A 14 4.42 -6.62 -1.96
C ARG A 14 5.52 -7.33 -1.19
N GLU A 15 6.62 -6.64 -0.89
CA GLU A 15 7.71 -7.20 -0.12
C GLU A 15 7.27 -7.57 1.31
N LEU A 16 6.48 -6.70 1.95
CA LEU A 16 5.90 -6.97 3.26
C LEU A 16 4.98 -8.20 3.24
N ALA A 17 4.12 -8.32 2.23
CA ALA A 17 3.21 -9.46 2.08
C ALA A 17 3.97 -10.78 1.95
N VAL A 18 5.08 -10.80 1.20
CA VAL A 18 5.96 -11.97 1.09
C VAL A 18 6.63 -12.29 2.43
N ILE A 19 7.11 -11.29 3.17
CA ILE A 19 7.74 -11.49 4.48
C ILE A 19 6.77 -12.09 5.50
N LEU A 20 5.53 -11.62 5.48
CA LEU A 20 4.49 -12.04 6.42
C LEU A 20 3.76 -13.31 5.97
N ASP A 21 4.02 -13.79 4.74
CA ASP A 21 3.31 -14.91 4.10
C ASP A 21 1.78 -14.72 4.08
N VAL A 22 1.34 -13.52 3.67
CA VAL A 22 -0.08 -13.13 3.60
C VAL A 22 -0.46 -12.62 2.21
N PRO A 23 -1.75 -12.72 1.83
CA PRO A 23 -2.26 -12.16 0.59
C PRO A 23 -2.01 -10.66 0.44
N TYR A 24 -1.68 -10.22 -0.78
CA TYR A 24 -1.52 -8.83 -1.17
C TYR A 24 -2.69 -8.36 -2.04
N LEU A 25 -3.20 -7.17 -1.76
CA LEU A 25 -4.21 -6.49 -2.58
C LEU A 25 -3.78 -5.06 -2.91
N GLU A 26 -3.60 -4.75 -4.19
CA GLU A 26 -3.40 -3.40 -4.69
C GLU A 26 -4.76 -2.79 -5.07
N LEU A 27 -5.22 -1.77 -4.36
CA LEU A 27 -6.54 -1.18 -4.59
C LEU A 27 -6.65 -0.55 -5.99
N ASP A 28 -5.54 -0.02 -6.54
CA ASP A 28 -5.49 0.52 -7.89
C ASP A 28 -5.79 -0.56 -8.95
N SER A 29 -5.32 -1.80 -8.75
CA SER A 29 -5.57 -2.91 -9.67
C SER A 29 -7.04 -3.35 -9.70
N VAL A 30 -7.74 -3.18 -8.61
CA VAL A 30 -9.17 -3.49 -8.50
C VAL A 30 -10.02 -2.35 -9.04
N ASN A 31 -9.65 -1.10 -8.72
CA ASN A 31 -10.46 0.06 -9.07
C ASN A 31 -10.35 0.46 -10.54
N HIS A 32 -9.17 0.34 -11.17
CA HIS A 32 -8.96 0.76 -12.56
C HIS A 32 -9.30 -0.36 -13.53
N GLN A 33 -10.48 -0.29 -14.13
CA GLN A 33 -10.93 -1.17 -15.19
C GLN A 33 -10.31 -0.76 -16.55
N PRO A 34 -10.51 -1.51 -17.65
CA PRO A 34 -10.05 -1.11 -18.99
C PRO A 34 -10.44 0.34 -19.30
N ASN A 35 -9.58 1.07 -20.02
CA ASN A 35 -9.70 2.51 -20.32
C ASN A 35 -9.69 3.45 -19.09
N TRP A 36 -9.12 3.01 -17.95
CA TRP A 36 -9.07 3.76 -16.70
C TRP A 36 -10.44 4.04 -16.07
N GLU A 37 -11.46 3.30 -16.47
CA GLU A 37 -12.78 3.44 -15.85
C GLU A 37 -12.73 2.96 -14.40
N PRO A 38 -13.36 3.68 -13.46
CA PRO A 38 -13.43 3.20 -12.09
C PRO A 38 -14.44 2.06 -11.96
N LEU A 39 -14.10 1.06 -11.14
CA LEU A 39 -15.08 0.02 -10.78
C LEU A 39 -16.26 0.66 -10.02
N PRO A 40 -17.51 0.20 -10.25
CA PRO A 40 -18.66 0.65 -9.47
C PRO A 40 -18.38 0.57 -7.96
N THR A 41 -18.72 1.64 -7.22
CA THR A 41 -18.33 1.80 -5.82
C THR A 41 -18.75 0.62 -4.94
N ASP A 42 -19.96 0.10 -5.13
CA ASP A 42 -20.49 -1.00 -4.32
C ASP A 42 -19.74 -2.31 -4.59
N GLU A 43 -19.38 -2.55 -5.83
CA GLU A 43 -18.59 -3.71 -6.20
C GLU A 43 -17.15 -3.60 -5.67
N PHE A 44 -16.54 -2.42 -5.79
CA PHE A 44 -15.23 -2.14 -5.19
C PHE A 44 -15.24 -2.37 -3.66
N ARG A 45 -16.27 -1.85 -2.96
CA ARG A 45 -16.44 -2.07 -1.53
C ARG A 45 -16.61 -3.54 -1.19
N ARG A 46 -17.39 -4.28 -1.96
CA ARG A 46 -17.61 -5.73 -1.75
C ARG A 46 -16.32 -6.53 -1.86
N ILE A 47 -15.52 -6.28 -2.90
CA ILE A 47 -14.24 -6.97 -3.11
C ILE A 47 -13.27 -6.65 -1.97
N VAL A 48 -13.14 -5.37 -1.60
CA VAL A 48 -12.23 -4.96 -0.52
C VAL A 48 -12.68 -5.48 0.84
N ALA A 49 -13.99 -5.50 1.11
CA ALA A 49 -14.53 -6.06 2.36
C ALA A 49 -14.26 -7.56 2.47
N ALA A 50 -14.42 -8.31 1.38
CA ALA A 50 -14.10 -9.74 1.35
C ALA A 50 -12.61 -9.99 1.65
N LYS A 51 -11.71 -9.23 1.04
CA LYS A 51 -10.26 -9.34 1.33
C LYS A 51 -9.92 -8.95 2.77
N ALA A 52 -10.50 -7.87 3.29
CA ALA A 52 -10.29 -7.43 4.66
C ALA A 52 -10.87 -8.38 5.72
N ALA A 53 -11.73 -9.31 5.34
CA ALA A 53 -12.29 -10.33 6.23
C ALA A 53 -11.37 -11.55 6.42
N GLU A 54 -10.33 -11.71 5.61
CA GLU A 54 -9.33 -12.79 5.76
C GLU A 54 -8.46 -12.56 7.01
N ASP A 55 -7.85 -13.65 7.52
CA ASP A 55 -7.08 -13.61 8.78
C ASP A 55 -5.79 -12.80 8.71
N GLY A 56 -5.23 -12.60 7.52
CA GLY A 56 -4.05 -11.77 7.30
C GLY A 56 -4.02 -11.21 5.89
N TRP A 57 -3.52 -9.98 5.74
CA TRP A 57 -3.41 -9.34 4.43
C TRP A 57 -2.52 -8.09 4.46
N VAL A 58 -2.00 -7.75 3.31
CA VAL A 58 -1.41 -6.43 3.05
C VAL A 58 -2.22 -5.74 1.95
N ILE A 59 -2.92 -4.67 2.30
CA ILE A 59 -3.69 -3.85 1.35
C ILE A 59 -2.94 -2.55 1.07
N ASP A 60 -2.71 -2.24 -0.21
CA ASP A 60 -2.04 -1.02 -0.69
C ASP A 60 -3.02 -0.09 -1.39
N GLY A 61 -3.10 1.14 -0.91
CA GLY A 61 -3.91 2.21 -1.48
C GLY A 61 -4.63 3.03 -0.42
N GLY A 62 -5.13 4.20 -0.83
CA GLY A 62 -5.71 5.18 0.08
C GLY A 62 -7.09 5.70 -0.31
N TYR A 63 -7.93 4.85 -0.90
CA TYR A 63 -9.28 5.23 -1.32
C TYR A 63 -10.20 5.52 -0.14
N GLY A 64 -10.75 6.74 -0.10
CA GLY A 64 -11.66 7.18 0.98
C GLY A 64 -12.90 6.32 1.13
N THR A 65 -13.42 5.78 0.01
CA THR A 65 -14.64 4.96 -0.05
C THR A 65 -14.53 3.61 0.66
N VAL A 66 -13.32 3.02 0.71
CA VAL A 66 -13.05 1.71 1.33
C VAL A 66 -12.20 1.79 2.59
N ARG A 67 -11.60 2.95 2.90
CA ARG A 67 -10.74 3.14 4.08
C ARG A 67 -11.42 2.73 5.39
N PRO A 68 -12.69 3.09 5.69
CA PRO A 68 -13.32 2.65 6.93
C PRO A 68 -13.42 1.13 7.03
N LEU A 69 -13.68 0.42 5.92
CA LEU A 69 -13.75 -1.04 5.89
C LEU A 69 -12.39 -1.69 6.21
N VAL A 70 -11.33 -1.17 5.57
CA VAL A 70 -9.96 -1.68 5.77
C VAL A 70 -9.48 -1.37 7.18
N TRP A 71 -9.66 -0.13 7.66
CA TRP A 71 -9.15 0.30 8.96
C TRP A 71 -9.90 -0.31 10.16
N ALA A 72 -11.15 -0.71 9.98
CA ALA A 72 -11.87 -1.45 11.02
C ALA A 72 -11.29 -2.84 11.30
N ARG A 73 -10.48 -3.38 10.39
CA ARG A 73 -9.90 -4.73 10.46
C ARG A 73 -8.36 -4.73 10.51
N ALA A 74 -7.74 -3.61 10.20
CA ALA A 74 -6.29 -3.46 10.25
C ALA A 74 -5.79 -3.34 11.71
N ASP A 75 -4.59 -3.83 11.96
CA ASP A 75 -3.80 -3.57 13.15
C ASP A 75 -2.79 -2.44 12.94
N THR A 76 -2.22 -2.37 11.73
CA THR A 76 -1.12 -1.46 11.39
C THR A 76 -1.39 -0.68 10.12
N VAL A 77 -1.17 0.63 10.17
CA VAL A 77 -1.15 1.51 9.01
C VAL A 77 0.28 1.99 8.77
N ALA A 78 0.98 1.35 7.84
CA ALA A 78 2.29 1.82 7.40
C ALA A 78 2.12 2.98 6.40
N TRP A 79 2.57 4.17 6.80
CA TRP A 79 2.42 5.40 6.04
C TRP A 79 3.75 5.86 5.46
N LEU A 80 3.90 5.74 4.13
CA LEU A 80 5.08 6.19 3.40
C LEU A 80 5.00 7.70 3.13
N ASP A 81 5.71 8.48 3.96
CA ASP A 81 5.74 9.95 3.99
C ASP A 81 7.08 10.50 3.51
N LEU A 82 7.49 10.11 2.31
CA LEU A 82 8.74 10.59 1.73
C LEU A 82 8.68 12.09 1.39
N PRO A 83 9.84 12.80 1.42
CA PRO A 83 9.92 14.19 0.98
C PRO A 83 9.41 14.36 -0.46
N LYS A 84 8.69 15.46 -0.72
CA LYS A 84 8.08 15.75 -2.02
C LYS A 84 9.08 15.61 -3.18
N ARG A 85 10.31 16.12 -3.02
CA ARG A 85 11.37 16.02 -4.03
C ARG A 85 11.72 14.56 -4.37
N THR A 86 11.76 13.69 -3.38
CA THR A 86 12.02 12.26 -3.56
C THR A 86 10.90 11.61 -4.34
N VAL A 87 9.65 11.85 -3.93
CA VAL A 87 8.46 11.33 -4.62
C VAL A 87 8.41 11.78 -6.08
N MET A 88 8.64 13.07 -6.33
CA MET A 88 8.63 13.63 -7.69
C MET A 88 9.70 12.99 -8.57
N ARG A 89 10.93 12.85 -8.08
CA ARG A 89 12.00 12.16 -8.83
C ARG A 89 11.64 10.73 -9.17
N GLN A 90 11.04 10.00 -8.22
CA GLN A 90 10.60 8.62 -8.44
C GLN A 90 9.48 8.53 -9.49
N ILE A 91 8.49 9.42 -9.42
CA ILE A 91 7.39 9.46 -10.40
C ILE A 91 7.94 9.72 -11.80
N VAL A 92 8.74 10.78 -11.97
CA VAL A 92 9.32 11.13 -13.27
C VAL A 92 10.10 9.95 -13.86
N TRP A 93 10.99 9.35 -13.05
CA TRP A 93 11.81 8.22 -13.50
C TRP A 93 10.96 7.00 -13.86
N ARG A 94 9.98 6.67 -13.02
CA ARG A 94 9.04 5.57 -13.26
C ARG A 94 8.23 5.78 -14.53
N SER A 95 7.68 6.98 -14.72
CA SER A 95 6.87 7.31 -15.88
C SER A 95 7.70 7.28 -17.17
N LEU A 96 8.92 7.81 -17.15
CA LEU A 96 9.84 7.70 -18.28
C LEU A 96 10.13 6.24 -18.66
N ARG A 97 10.42 5.39 -17.68
CA ARG A 97 10.66 3.95 -17.90
C ARG A 97 9.43 3.22 -18.46
N ARG A 98 8.23 3.52 -17.92
CA ARG A 98 6.98 2.91 -18.36
C ARG A 98 6.64 3.27 -19.81
N VAL A 99 6.79 4.53 -20.16
CA VAL A 99 6.50 4.99 -21.50
C VAL A 99 7.55 4.48 -22.49
N ALA A 100 8.83 4.52 -22.16
CA ALA A 100 9.90 3.96 -23.02
C ALA A 100 9.73 2.44 -23.23
N GLY A 101 9.33 1.71 -22.18
CA GLY A 101 9.10 0.27 -22.21
C GLY A 101 7.72 -0.15 -22.71
N ARG A 102 6.82 0.79 -23.07
CA ARG A 102 5.40 0.51 -23.41
C ARG A 102 4.73 -0.41 -22.40
N GLN A 103 5.10 -0.27 -21.12
CA GLN A 103 4.66 -1.17 -20.07
C GLN A 103 3.15 -1.07 -19.86
N GLU A 104 2.48 -2.22 -19.87
CA GLU A 104 1.08 -2.32 -19.48
C GLU A 104 0.94 -2.18 -17.95
N LEU A 105 -0.10 -1.49 -17.56
CA LEU A 105 -0.57 -1.37 -16.20
C LEU A 105 -1.80 -2.27 -15.98
N TRP A 106 -2.51 -2.04 -14.89
CA TRP A 106 -3.70 -2.84 -14.57
C TRP A 106 -4.72 -2.89 -15.73
N ASN A 107 -5.24 -4.08 -16.01
CA ASN A 107 -6.30 -4.31 -16.98
C ASN A 107 -6.00 -3.79 -18.39
N GLY A 108 -4.75 -3.90 -18.86
CA GLY A 108 -4.34 -3.48 -20.21
C GLY A 108 -4.15 -1.97 -20.37
N ASN A 109 -4.29 -1.18 -19.33
CA ASN A 109 -4.08 0.27 -19.39
C ASN A 109 -2.60 0.61 -19.63
N ARG A 110 -2.35 1.70 -20.35
CA ARG A 110 -0.98 2.20 -20.63
C ARG A 110 -0.88 3.70 -20.39
N GLU A 111 0.25 4.13 -19.79
CA GLU A 111 0.56 5.56 -19.68
C GLU A 111 0.94 6.10 -21.10
N ARG A 112 0.36 7.25 -21.48
CA ARG A 112 0.65 7.90 -22.75
C ARG A 112 1.61 9.07 -22.54
N TRP A 113 2.54 9.30 -23.48
CA TRP A 113 3.49 10.44 -23.45
C TRP A 113 2.80 11.80 -23.24
N ARG A 114 1.65 12.01 -23.86
CA ARG A 114 0.87 13.24 -23.73
C ARG A 114 0.46 13.55 -22.29
N ASN A 115 0.23 12.51 -21.46
CA ASN A 115 -0.20 12.64 -20.09
C ASN A 115 0.97 12.96 -19.14
N LEU A 116 2.21 12.68 -19.52
CA LEU A 116 3.40 13.01 -18.72
C LEU A 116 3.66 14.51 -18.63
N PHE A 117 3.46 15.22 -19.74
CA PHE A 117 3.78 16.65 -19.88
C PHE A 117 2.56 17.55 -19.74
N SER A 118 1.38 17.03 -19.43
CA SER A 118 0.20 17.84 -19.16
C SER A 118 0.33 18.54 -17.81
N TRP A 119 0.15 19.86 -17.79
CA TRP A 119 0.01 20.64 -16.55
C TRP A 119 -1.35 20.43 -15.86
N ASN A 120 -2.31 19.80 -16.54
CA ASN A 120 -3.60 19.49 -15.95
C ASN A 120 -3.47 18.33 -14.96
N PRO A 121 -3.79 18.53 -13.65
CA PRO A 121 -3.73 17.50 -12.62
C PRO A 121 -4.56 16.26 -12.94
N GLU A 122 -5.64 16.39 -13.66
CA GLU A 122 -6.52 15.27 -14.06
C GLU A 122 -5.90 14.37 -15.14
N GLN A 123 -4.95 14.92 -15.91
CA GLN A 123 -4.32 14.23 -17.03
C GLN A 123 -2.88 13.77 -16.76
N SER A 124 -2.23 14.32 -15.72
CA SER A 124 -0.84 14.05 -15.40
C SER A 124 -0.67 13.57 -13.97
N VAL A 125 -0.18 12.34 -13.82
CA VAL A 125 0.18 11.77 -12.51
C VAL A 125 1.23 12.63 -11.79
N ILE A 126 2.13 13.27 -12.54
CA ILE A 126 3.19 14.15 -12.00
C ILE A 126 2.55 15.40 -11.39
N SER A 127 1.70 16.09 -12.17
CA SER A 127 1.00 17.30 -11.70
C SER A 127 0.08 16.98 -10.54
N TRP A 128 -0.69 15.91 -10.62
CA TRP A 128 -1.58 15.47 -9.55
C TRP A 128 -0.80 15.19 -8.25
N ALA A 129 0.29 14.41 -8.34
CA ALA A 129 1.12 14.12 -7.17
C ALA A 129 1.77 15.38 -6.57
N TRP A 130 2.17 16.35 -7.41
CA TRP A 130 2.70 17.61 -6.95
C TRP A 130 1.70 18.40 -6.09
N HIS A 131 0.46 18.50 -6.55
CA HIS A 131 -0.58 19.29 -5.89
C HIS A 131 -1.16 18.56 -4.66
N THR A 132 -1.27 17.23 -4.72
CA THR A 132 -1.91 16.47 -3.65
C THR A 132 -0.97 16.03 -2.53
N HIS A 133 0.36 16.10 -2.71
CA HIS A 133 1.35 15.59 -1.73
C HIS A 133 1.14 16.18 -0.33
N ALA A 134 0.99 17.50 -0.20
CA ALA A 134 0.81 18.16 1.09
C ALA A 134 -0.53 17.76 1.74
N ALA A 135 -1.61 17.68 0.95
CA ALA A 135 -2.92 17.29 1.42
C ALA A 135 -2.96 15.82 1.88
N VAL A 136 -2.29 14.92 1.15
CA VAL A 136 -2.14 13.51 1.54
C VAL A 136 -1.38 13.39 2.85
N ARG A 137 -0.27 14.13 2.99
CA ARG A 137 0.52 14.18 4.22
C ARG A 137 -0.30 14.67 5.41
N ALA A 138 -1.00 15.80 5.26
CA ALA A 138 -1.86 16.36 6.31
C ALA A 138 -2.97 15.39 6.72
N ARG A 139 -3.60 14.72 5.74
CA ARG A 139 -4.65 13.72 5.98
C ARG A 139 -4.18 12.57 6.86
N TYR A 140 -3.03 11.97 6.56
CA TYR A 140 -2.54 10.83 7.35
C TYR A 140 -1.93 11.26 8.68
N ALA A 141 -1.36 12.47 8.78
CA ALA A 141 -0.95 13.04 10.07
C ALA A 141 -2.16 13.28 10.98
N ALA A 142 -3.24 13.84 10.46
CA ALA A 142 -4.48 14.02 11.21
C ALA A 142 -5.09 12.66 11.62
N ALA A 143 -5.13 11.70 10.70
CA ALA A 143 -5.67 10.37 10.99
C ALA A 143 -4.86 9.62 12.07
N ALA A 144 -3.55 9.78 12.10
CA ALA A 144 -2.69 9.18 13.12
C ALA A 144 -2.86 9.83 14.51
N ALA A 145 -3.33 11.09 14.56
CA ALA A 145 -3.61 11.80 15.79
C ALA A 145 -5.08 11.66 16.26
N ASP A 146 -5.95 11.09 15.43
CA ASP A 146 -7.37 10.97 15.71
C ASP A 146 -7.63 9.84 16.72
N PRO A 147 -8.24 10.13 17.89
CA PRO A 147 -8.61 9.10 18.88
C PRO A 147 -9.51 8.00 18.33
N ALA A 148 -10.31 8.27 17.30
CA ALA A 148 -11.15 7.26 16.63
C ALA A 148 -10.31 6.15 15.97
N ASN A 149 -9.03 6.36 15.75
CA ASN A 149 -8.08 5.40 15.16
C ASN A 149 -7.08 4.84 16.19
N ALA A 150 -7.34 4.98 17.50
CA ALA A 150 -6.41 4.58 18.56
C ALA A 150 -6.08 3.07 18.55
N GLN A 151 -6.96 2.25 17.97
CA GLN A 151 -6.72 0.81 17.77
C GLN A 151 -5.66 0.51 16.69
N LEU A 152 -5.33 1.49 15.84
CA LEU A 152 -4.39 1.31 14.74
C LEU A 152 -2.98 1.75 15.13
N ARG A 153 -2.00 0.90 14.91
CA ARG A 153 -0.59 1.28 14.98
C ARG A 153 -0.19 2.05 13.72
N PHE A 154 -0.04 3.37 13.81
CA PHE A 154 0.51 4.16 12.69
C PHE A 154 2.03 4.12 12.69
N VAL A 155 2.63 3.60 11.63
CA VAL A 155 4.07 3.58 11.40
C VAL A 155 4.41 4.54 10.27
N ARG A 156 4.97 5.72 10.63
CA ARG A 156 5.39 6.72 9.66
C ARG A 156 6.77 6.40 9.13
N LEU A 157 6.89 6.24 7.81
CA LEU A 157 8.13 5.93 7.09
C LEU A 157 8.56 7.18 6.30
N ALA A 158 9.39 8.02 6.90
CA ALA A 158 9.79 9.31 6.35
C ALA A 158 10.98 9.22 5.38
N SER A 159 11.65 8.07 5.32
CA SER A 159 12.79 7.81 4.46
C SER A 159 12.81 6.36 3.95
N HIS A 160 13.61 6.09 2.91
CA HIS A 160 13.87 4.71 2.46
C HIS A 160 14.55 3.87 3.54
N ARG A 161 15.35 4.49 4.41
CA ARG A 161 15.98 3.82 5.55
C ARG A 161 14.92 3.37 6.57
N ASP A 162 13.90 4.18 6.82
CA ASP A 162 12.79 3.79 7.69
C ASP A 162 11.99 2.64 7.10
N ALA A 163 11.75 2.67 5.78
CA ALA A 163 11.08 1.59 5.07
C ALA A 163 11.89 0.27 5.15
N ALA A 164 13.21 0.33 4.96
CA ALA A 164 14.07 -0.85 5.10
C ALA A 164 14.04 -1.40 6.54
N ARG A 165 14.18 -0.54 7.55
CA ARG A 165 14.07 -0.95 8.97
C ARG A 165 12.74 -1.60 9.30
N PHE A 166 11.65 -1.05 8.78
CA PHE A 166 10.30 -1.61 8.95
C PHE A 166 10.19 -3.04 8.40
N LEU A 167 10.73 -3.29 7.20
CA LEU A 167 10.78 -4.64 6.64
C LEU A 167 11.68 -5.58 7.45
N ASP A 168 12.82 -5.10 7.95
CA ASP A 168 13.71 -5.90 8.78
C ASP A 168 13.09 -6.25 10.15
N GLU A 169 12.28 -5.36 10.70
CA GLU A 169 11.48 -5.64 11.90
C GLU A 169 10.42 -6.72 11.61
N ALA A 170 9.69 -6.58 10.51
CA ALA A 170 8.70 -7.58 10.09
C ALA A 170 9.33 -8.97 9.87
N ARG A 171 10.52 -9.05 9.23
CA ARG A 171 11.25 -10.32 9.07
C ARG A 171 11.61 -10.97 10.40
N ARG A 172 12.08 -10.16 11.36
CA ARG A 172 12.42 -10.66 12.70
C ARG A 172 11.20 -11.14 13.47
N GLU A 173 10.06 -10.47 13.34
CA GLU A 173 8.81 -10.86 13.96
C GLU A 173 8.26 -12.15 13.36
N ALA A 174 8.21 -12.25 12.04
CA ALA A 174 7.80 -13.48 11.33
C ALA A 174 8.70 -14.67 11.69
N GLY A 175 10.01 -14.47 11.76
CA GLY A 175 10.96 -15.50 12.17
C GLY A 175 10.74 -16.00 13.61
N ARG A 176 10.41 -15.10 14.56
CA ARG A 176 10.10 -15.48 15.95
C ARG A 176 8.81 -16.30 16.04
N GLN A 177 7.76 -15.91 15.30
CA GLN A 177 6.49 -16.64 15.27
C GLN A 177 6.67 -18.06 14.69
N ALA A 178 7.46 -18.21 13.64
CA ALA A 178 7.78 -19.50 13.03
C ALA A 178 8.54 -20.45 13.98
N VAL A 179 9.39 -19.91 14.88
CA VAL A 179 10.11 -20.70 15.89
C VAL A 179 9.17 -21.10 17.02
N SER A 180 8.36 -20.17 17.54
CA SER A 180 7.41 -20.44 18.64
C SER A 180 6.35 -21.49 18.25
N GLY A 181 5.80 -21.42 17.04
CA GLY A 181 4.85 -22.42 16.55
C GLY A 181 5.44 -23.81 16.34
N ARG A 182 6.76 -23.94 16.13
CA ARG A 182 7.43 -25.27 16.08
C ARG A 182 7.64 -25.88 17.44
N ASP A 183 7.83 -25.09 18.46
CA ASP A 183 8.05 -25.57 19.82
C ASP A 183 6.73 -26.06 20.45
N GLU A 184 5.59 -25.44 20.13
CA GLU A 184 4.26 -25.93 20.54
C GLU A 184 3.92 -27.30 19.93
N PHE A 185 4.34 -27.55 18.66
CA PHE A 185 4.11 -28.86 18.01
C PHE A 185 5.02 -29.97 18.54
N ARG A 186 6.19 -29.64 19.08
CA ARG A 186 7.10 -30.62 19.70
C ARG A 186 6.63 -31.09 21.09
N GLY A 187 5.96 -30.24 21.83
CA GLY A 187 5.43 -30.57 23.16
C GLY A 187 4.26 -31.58 23.16
N PHE A 188 3.58 -31.77 22.03
CA PHE A 188 2.45 -32.71 21.90
C PHE A 188 2.88 -34.13 21.52
N GLY A 189 4.15 -34.37 21.24
CA GLY A 189 4.67 -35.66 20.80
C GLY A 189 5.24 -36.55 21.91
N ASP A 190 5.49 -36.02 23.10
CA ASP A 190 6.17 -36.76 24.19
C ASP A 190 5.25 -37.37 25.26
N ASP A 191 3.93 -37.16 25.16
CA ASP A 191 2.95 -37.68 26.14
C ASP A 191 2.20 -38.98 25.71
N ILE A 192 2.72 -39.70 24.71
CA ILE A 192 2.17 -41.00 24.31
C ILE A 192 3.24 -42.07 24.46
N HIS A 193 3.49 -42.46 25.71
CA HIS A 193 4.04 -43.78 26.08
C HIS A 193 3.47 -44.23 27.43
#